data_6d2dec051e233bbbd691538496ad1486
#
_entry.id   6d2dec051e233bbbd691538496ad1486
#
_cell.length_a   1.000
_cell.length_b   1.000
_cell.length_c   1.000
_cell.angle_alpha   90.00
_cell.angle_beta   90.00
_cell.angle_gamma   90.00
#
_symmetry.space_group_name_H-M   'P 1'
#
loop_
_entity.id
_entity.type
_entity.pdbx_description
1 polymer ?
#
loop_
_entity_poly.entity_id
_entity_poly.type
_entity_poly.pdbx_seq_one_letter_code
_entity_poly.pdbx_strand_id
1 'polypeptide(L)'
;MKAPILSAMLLLALVGCGGDRDAASPDREQQATQKTYQWKMVTTWPKNFPGLGMAAENFAELVARMSGGRLKVKVYGAGQLVPAMEVFDAVSQGTVEMGHGASYYWKGKSPTTALFTTIPFGLNAQEMNGWLHYGGGMALWRELYEPFNLIPLAAGNTGVQMAGWFNREINSLADLKGLKMRIPGLGGEVISRMGVEAVNIPGGDLYIAMQTGVIDATEWVGPYNDLAFGFHQVAKYYYYPGWHEPGPTLELMVNKQAFSSLPDDLQAIVEGAARVINQDMLDDYTARNNGALKELVESHGVEVRPLPDEVLAELNRVTDQVLEEIANKDPLFKRVYESQNAFKTGVMDYHKISEEAYYRARELK
;
A
#
# COMPACT_ATOMS: atom_id res chain seq x y z
N MET A 1 -10.61 -47.48 69.02
CA MET A 1 -9.87 -48.69 69.47
C MET A 1 -8.47 -48.64 68.87
N LYS A 2 -7.53 -48.45 69.76
CA LYS A 2 -6.16 -49.01 69.78
C LYS A 2 -5.18 -48.57 68.66
N ALA A 3 -4.30 -47.68 69.06
CA ALA A 3 -2.89 -47.51 68.65
C ALA A 3 -2.08 -48.80 69.02
N PRO A 4 -0.72 -48.76 69.01
CA PRO A 4 0.42 -48.15 68.30
C PRO A 4 1.49 -49.19 67.96
N ILE A 5 2.70 -48.77 67.60
CA ILE A 5 4.09 -49.22 67.94
C ILE A 5 5.05 -48.76 66.84
N LEU A 6 5.94 -47.87 67.00
CA LEU A 6 7.20 -47.65 67.74
C LEU A 6 8.45 -48.34 67.18
N SER A 7 9.49 -47.61 67.00
CA SER A 7 10.96 -47.84 67.02
C SER A 7 11.61 -48.47 65.79
N ALA A 8 12.79 -48.04 65.33
CA ALA A 8 13.99 -47.59 66.05
C ALA A 8 14.98 -46.89 65.14
N MET A 9 15.74 -46.04 65.77
CA MET A 9 16.97 -45.36 65.35
C MET A 9 18.06 -46.33 64.87
N LEU A 10 18.83 -45.96 63.85
CA LEU A 10 20.26 -46.24 63.84
C LEU A 10 21.02 -45.11 63.08
N LEU A 11 21.83 -44.39 63.83
CA LEU A 11 22.91 -43.49 63.37
C LEU A 11 24.07 -44.33 62.84
N LEU A 12 24.59 -43.95 61.67
CA LEU A 12 26.00 -44.16 61.34
C LEU A 12 26.51 -42.98 60.57
N ALA A 13 27.39 -42.23 61.22
CA ALA A 13 28.21 -41.19 60.60
C ALA A 13 29.39 -41.84 59.88
N LEU A 14 29.66 -41.44 58.65
CA LEU A 14 30.95 -41.59 58.02
C LEU A 14 31.31 -40.29 57.28
N VAL A 15 32.37 -39.70 57.79
CA VAL A 15 33.09 -38.53 57.25
C VAL A 15 33.83 -39.00 55.99
N GLY A 16 33.70 -38.25 54.92
CA GLY A 16 34.50 -38.41 53.71
C GLY A 16 34.63 -37.04 53.02
N CYS A 17 35.81 -36.47 53.17
CA CYS A 17 36.26 -35.25 52.49
C CYS A 17 36.38 -35.45 50.99
N GLY A 18 36.06 -34.39 50.20
CA GLY A 18 36.78 -34.19 48.96
C GLY A 18 35.96 -33.67 47.79
N GLY A 19 36.19 -32.45 47.43
CA GLY A 19 36.11 -32.01 46.05
C GLY A 19 34.92 -31.17 45.66
N ASP A 20 35.02 -29.87 45.88
CA ASP A 20 34.33 -28.85 45.05
C ASP A 20 34.58 -29.16 43.58
N ARG A 21 33.56 -29.58 42.87
CA ARG A 21 33.44 -29.39 41.44
C ARG A 21 32.16 -28.60 41.21
N ASP A 22 32.32 -27.30 41.07
CA ASP A 22 31.33 -26.47 40.43
C ASP A 22 31.00 -27.09 39.08
N ALA A 23 29.93 -27.82 39.03
CA ALA A 23 29.28 -28.18 37.77
C ALA A 23 28.60 -26.90 37.27
N ALA A 24 29.36 -26.06 36.56
CA ALA A 24 28.83 -25.00 35.76
C ALA A 24 27.82 -25.62 34.79
N SER A 25 26.55 -25.31 34.95
CA SER A 25 25.49 -25.68 34.03
C SER A 25 25.80 -25.12 32.64
N PRO A 26 25.84 -25.94 31.59
CA PRO A 26 26.18 -25.47 30.23
C PRO A 26 25.16 -24.55 29.59
N ASP A 27 24.04 -24.23 30.24
CA ASP A 27 22.91 -23.48 29.65
C ASP A 27 22.98 -21.95 29.86
N ARG A 28 24.09 -21.38 30.36
CA ARG A 28 24.24 -19.93 30.55
C ARG A 28 25.15 -19.24 29.54
N GLU A 29 25.77 -19.93 28.60
CA GLU A 29 26.79 -19.34 27.71
C GLU A 29 26.39 -19.13 26.27
N GLN A 30 25.12 -19.12 25.86
CA GLN A 30 24.74 -18.79 24.50
C GLN A 30 23.53 -17.86 24.34
N GLN A 31 23.31 -16.92 25.23
CA GLN A 31 22.67 -15.69 24.82
C GLN A 31 23.75 -14.71 24.31
N ALA A 32 24.35 -15.05 23.19
CA ALA A 32 24.99 -14.06 22.36
C ALA A 32 23.94 -12.94 22.16
N THR A 33 24.26 -11.73 22.61
CA THR A 33 23.39 -10.56 22.44
C THR A 33 23.10 -10.43 20.95
N GLN A 34 21.95 -10.94 20.50
CA GLN A 34 21.56 -10.85 19.09
C GLN A 34 21.54 -9.38 18.71
N LYS A 35 22.29 -9.04 17.64
CA LYS A 35 22.35 -7.67 17.12
C LYS A 35 20.94 -7.18 16.80
N THR A 36 20.57 -6.03 17.34
CA THR A 36 19.30 -5.36 17.08
C THR A 36 19.48 -4.23 16.09
N TYR A 37 18.46 -4.03 15.26
CA TYR A 37 18.42 -3.00 14.24
C TYR A 37 17.25 -2.05 14.56
N GLN A 38 17.52 -0.75 14.51
CA GLN A 38 16.52 0.30 14.73
C GLN A 38 16.41 1.10 13.45
N TRP A 39 15.30 0.96 12.74
CA TRP A 39 15.05 1.62 11.48
C TRP A 39 13.97 2.69 11.61
N LYS A 40 14.00 3.64 10.71
CA LYS A 40 12.98 4.67 10.54
C LYS A 40 12.26 4.44 9.22
N MET A 41 10.94 4.54 9.26
CA MET A 41 10.08 4.58 8.08
C MET A 41 9.39 5.93 8.01
N VAL A 42 9.43 6.59 6.87
CA VAL A 42 8.64 7.79 6.56
C VAL A 42 7.53 7.45 5.58
N THR A 43 6.37 8.11 5.70
CA THR A 43 5.22 7.78 4.82
C THR A 43 4.71 9.01 4.10
N THR A 44 4.02 8.79 2.97
CA THR A 44 3.31 9.83 2.24
C THR A 44 1.92 10.12 2.81
N TRP A 45 1.51 9.39 3.85
CA TRP A 45 0.21 9.47 4.52
C TRP A 45 0.31 10.06 5.93
N PRO A 46 -0.78 10.65 6.44
CA PRO A 46 -0.86 11.00 7.86
C PRO A 46 -0.66 9.75 8.74
N LYS A 47 0.00 9.92 9.87
CA LYS A 47 0.20 8.83 10.83
C LYS A 47 -1.14 8.29 11.34
N ASN A 48 -1.24 6.96 11.47
CA ASN A 48 -2.44 6.26 11.92
C ASN A 48 -3.69 6.49 11.04
N PHE A 49 -3.51 7.03 9.82
CA PHE A 49 -4.63 7.21 8.91
C PHE A 49 -5.22 5.83 8.54
N PRO A 50 -6.53 5.66 8.51
CA PRO A 50 -7.18 4.38 8.20
C PRO A 50 -6.62 3.75 6.92
N GLY A 51 -6.44 2.45 6.91
CA GLY A 51 -5.82 1.71 5.81
C GLY A 51 -4.37 2.12 5.56
N LEU A 52 -4.14 3.24 4.89
CA LEU A 52 -2.81 3.68 4.40
C LEU A 52 -1.77 3.89 5.50
N GLY A 53 -2.10 4.72 6.51
CA GLY A 53 -1.19 4.99 7.63
C GLY A 53 -1.06 3.80 8.57
N MET A 54 -2.17 3.07 8.79
CA MET A 54 -2.19 1.89 9.62
C MET A 54 -1.37 0.74 9.04
N ALA A 55 -1.31 0.58 7.71
CA ALA A 55 -0.49 -0.46 7.09
C ALA A 55 1.00 -0.31 7.42
N ALA A 56 1.51 0.92 7.46
CA ALA A 56 2.90 1.17 7.86
C ALA A 56 3.14 0.80 9.33
N GLU A 57 2.21 1.10 10.23
CA GLU A 57 2.28 0.70 11.65
C GLU A 57 2.17 -0.81 11.82
N ASN A 58 1.21 -1.45 11.13
CA ASN A 58 1.02 -2.91 11.15
C ASN A 58 2.26 -3.63 10.62
N PHE A 59 2.90 -3.11 9.57
CA PHE A 59 4.18 -3.62 9.07
C PHE A 59 5.27 -3.57 10.16
N ALA A 60 5.42 -2.43 10.81
CA ALA A 60 6.43 -2.24 11.85
C ALA A 60 6.21 -3.19 13.04
N GLU A 61 4.97 -3.37 13.46
CA GLU A 61 4.60 -4.32 14.51
C GLU A 61 4.87 -5.77 14.09
N LEU A 62 4.46 -6.15 12.88
CA LEU A 62 4.64 -7.49 12.35
C LEU A 62 6.12 -7.87 12.25
N VAL A 63 6.96 -6.99 11.71
CA VAL A 63 8.40 -7.18 11.62
C VAL A 63 9.03 -7.35 13.01
N ALA A 64 8.64 -6.51 13.98
CA ALA A 64 9.14 -6.62 15.34
C ALA A 64 8.77 -7.98 15.97
N ARG A 65 7.53 -8.44 15.78
CA ARG A 65 7.07 -9.76 16.25
C ARG A 65 7.80 -10.90 15.57
N MET A 66 7.88 -10.92 14.24
CA MET A 66 8.51 -11.99 13.47
C MET A 66 10.00 -12.10 13.75
N SER A 67 10.67 -10.97 14.00
CA SER A 67 12.11 -10.93 14.29
C SER A 67 12.46 -11.19 15.75
N GLY A 68 11.48 -11.42 16.64
CA GLY A 68 11.72 -11.48 18.08
C GLY A 68 12.30 -10.19 18.66
N GLY A 69 11.95 -9.03 18.06
CA GLY A 69 12.43 -7.71 18.46
C GLY A 69 13.83 -7.35 17.95
N ARG A 70 14.42 -8.17 17.07
CA ARG A 70 15.76 -7.87 16.49
C ARG A 70 15.71 -6.74 15.47
N LEU A 71 14.61 -6.58 14.74
CA LEU A 71 14.38 -5.43 13.86
C LEU A 71 13.16 -4.66 14.37
N LYS A 72 13.36 -3.39 14.68
CA LYS A 72 12.31 -2.46 15.10
C LYS A 72 12.26 -1.30 14.14
N VAL A 73 11.07 -0.99 13.64
CA VAL A 73 10.83 0.10 12.70
C VAL A 73 9.99 1.18 13.40
N LYS A 74 10.48 2.41 13.44
CA LYS A 74 9.72 3.56 13.95
C LYS A 74 9.12 4.30 12.80
N VAL A 75 7.78 4.37 12.77
CA VAL A 75 7.01 5.03 11.69
C VAL A 75 6.82 6.52 11.98
N TYR A 76 7.03 7.33 10.95
CA TYR A 76 6.80 8.76 10.93
C TYR A 76 5.85 9.10 9.78
N GLY A 77 4.72 9.70 10.10
CA GLY A 77 3.74 10.17 9.11
C GLY A 77 4.26 11.33 8.26
N ALA A 78 3.53 11.63 7.19
CA ALA A 78 3.83 12.73 6.29
C ALA A 78 4.09 14.04 7.05
N GLY A 79 5.18 14.74 6.70
CA GLY A 79 5.57 16.00 7.32
C GLY A 79 6.23 15.92 8.69
N GLN A 80 6.34 14.73 9.32
CA GLN A 80 6.98 14.62 10.63
C GLN A 80 8.52 14.63 10.59
N LEU A 81 9.13 14.01 9.59
CA LEU A 81 10.56 14.05 9.35
C LEU A 81 10.91 14.68 8.01
N VAL A 82 10.13 14.34 6.97
CA VAL A 82 10.29 14.86 5.61
C VAL A 82 8.89 15.18 5.04
N PRO A 83 8.79 16.14 4.10
CA PRO A 83 7.56 16.35 3.34
C PRO A 83 7.13 15.06 2.61
N ALA A 84 5.82 14.87 2.41
CA ALA A 84 5.27 13.65 1.80
C ALA A 84 5.92 13.30 0.45
N MET A 85 6.16 14.32 -0.41
CA MET A 85 6.71 14.12 -1.75
C MET A 85 8.25 13.98 -1.77
N GLU A 86 8.93 14.06 -0.62
CA GLU A 86 10.37 13.87 -0.47
C GLU A 86 10.75 12.49 0.10
N VAL A 87 9.76 11.63 0.37
CA VAL A 87 9.97 10.29 0.93
C VAL A 87 10.93 9.47 0.08
N PHE A 88 10.77 9.46 -1.24
CA PHE A 88 11.65 8.74 -2.16
C PHE A 88 13.12 9.18 -2.04
N ASP A 89 13.36 10.48 -2.03
CA ASP A 89 14.72 11.03 -1.96
C ASP A 89 15.37 10.73 -0.60
N ALA A 90 14.60 10.84 0.49
CA ALA A 90 15.09 10.55 1.83
C ALA A 90 15.56 9.09 1.98
N VAL A 91 14.82 8.13 1.41
CA VAL A 91 15.19 6.71 1.43
C VAL A 91 16.33 6.43 0.45
N SER A 92 16.27 6.97 -0.78
CA SER A 92 17.30 6.80 -1.81
C SER A 92 18.68 7.25 -1.30
N GLN A 93 18.73 8.39 -0.59
CA GLN A 93 19.96 8.95 -0.02
C GLN A 93 20.38 8.29 1.30
N GLY A 94 19.58 7.39 1.87
CA GLY A 94 19.86 6.74 3.14
C GLY A 94 19.69 7.62 4.39
N THR A 95 18.96 8.73 4.28
CA THR A 95 18.60 9.58 5.44
C THR A 95 17.69 8.82 6.41
N VAL A 96 16.85 7.94 5.86
CA VAL A 96 16.03 6.95 6.56
C VAL A 96 16.13 5.61 5.83
N GLU A 97 15.87 4.53 6.54
CA GLU A 97 16.03 3.18 6.01
C GLU A 97 14.86 2.75 5.11
N MET A 98 13.64 3.25 5.38
CA MET A 98 12.42 2.81 4.71
C MET A 98 11.48 3.97 4.39
N GLY A 99 10.65 3.77 3.36
CA GLY A 99 9.54 4.65 3.02
C GLY A 99 8.30 3.85 2.62
N HIS A 100 7.11 4.38 2.89
CA HIS A 100 5.85 3.80 2.42
C HIS A 100 5.05 4.87 1.67
N GLY A 101 4.64 4.53 0.43
CA GLY A 101 4.00 5.49 -0.46
C GLY A 101 3.34 4.84 -1.67
N ALA A 102 3.16 5.61 -2.72
CA ALA A 102 2.70 5.12 -4.02
C ALA A 102 3.71 5.51 -5.10
N SER A 103 4.19 4.53 -5.87
CA SER A 103 5.29 4.75 -6.81
C SER A 103 4.98 5.79 -7.90
N TYR A 104 3.72 6.03 -8.22
CA TYR A 104 3.33 7.08 -9.18
C TYR A 104 3.69 8.51 -8.71
N TYR A 105 3.87 8.76 -7.42
CA TYR A 105 4.30 10.07 -6.94
C TYR A 105 5.69 10.45 -7.46
N TRP A 106 6.47 9.46 -7.84
CA TRP A 106 7.83 9.61 -8.35
C TRP A 106 7.92 9.65 -9.87
N LYS A 107 6.78 9.82 -10.59
CA LYS A 107 6.79 9.89 -12.07
C LYS A 107 7.71 10.97 -12.63
N GLY A 108 8.01 12.00 -11.86
CA GLY A 108 9.01 13.00 -12.20
C GLY A 108 10.46 12.51 -12.20
N LYS A 109 10.75 11.38 -11.52
CA LYS A 109 12.06 10.70 -11.54
C LYS A 109 12.15 9.74 -12.75
N SER A 110 11.07 9.00 -12.98
CA SER A 110 10.87 8.14 -14.14
C SER A 110 9.37 7.94 -14.35
N PRO A 111 8.83 8.12 -15.57
CA PRO A 111 7.42 7.87 -15.83
C PRO A 111 7.02 6.40 -15.57
N THR A 112 7.99 5.48 -15.67
CA THR A 112 7.80 4.04 -15.45
C THR A 112 7.39 3.71 -14.01
N THR A 113 7.71 4.55 -13.02
CA THR A 113 7.30 4.34 -11.63
C THR A 113 5.78 4.24 -11.49
N ALA A 114 5.03 4.99 -12.29
CA ALA A 114 3.58 4.99 -12.24
C ALA A 114 2.95 3.62 -12.55
N LEU A 115 3.59 2.81 -13.39
CA LEU A 115 3.09 1.49 -13.79
C LEU A 115 3.03 0.49 -12.63
N PHE A 116 3.83 0.69 -11.58
CA PHE A 116 3.87 -0.19 -10.41
C PHE A 116 2.86 0.19 -9.33
N THR A 117 2.26 1.36 -9.41
CA THR A 117 1.05 1.65 -8.64
C THR A 117 -0.17 1.17 -9.42
N THR A 118 -0.42 1.76 -10.59
CA THR A 118 -1.62 1.45 -11.37
C THR A 118 -1.53 2.03 -12.78
N ILE A 119 -2.29 1.43 -13.69
CA ILE A 119 -2.60 2.00 -15.01
C ILE A 119 -4.10 2.26 -15.05
N PRO A 120 -4.58 3.43 -15.53
CA PRO A 120 -6.00 3.64 -15.77
C PRO A 120 -6.58 2.52 -16.65
N PHE A 121 -7.76 1.96 -16.29
CA PHE A 121 -8.36 0.78 -16.93
C PHE A 121 -7.46 -0.47 -16.96
N GLY A 122 -6.48 -0.52 -16.06
CA GLY A 122 -5.48 -1.58 -15.94
C GLY A 122 -5.94 -2.77 -15.10
N LEU A 123 -4.97 -3.36 -14.39
CA LEU A 123 -5.17 -4.52 -13.54
C LEU A 123 -5.91 -4.16 -12.25
N ASN A 124 -6.86 -4.99 -11.83
CA ASN A 124 -7.43 -4.92 -10.50
C ASN A 124 -6.44 -5.48 -9.44
N ALA A 125 -6.81 -5.44 -8.16
CA ALA A 125 -5.91 -5.85 -7.06
C ALA A 125 -5.41 -7.29 -7.18
N GLN A 126 -6.28 -8.23 -7.51
CA GLN A 126 -5.93 -9.65 -7.69
C GLN A 126 -5.00 -9.83 -8.88
N GLU A 127 -5.31 -9.19 -9.99
CA GLU A 127 -4.52 -9.24 -11.23
C GLU A 127 -3.15 -8.57 -11.03
N MET A 128 -3.10 -7.42 -10.36
CA MET A 128 -1.86 -6.71 -10.05
C MET A 128 -0.93 -7.55 -9.17
N ASN A 129 -1.47 -8.18 -8.14
CA ASN A 129 -0.72 -9.13 -7.30
C ASN A 129 -0.21 -10.33 -8.10
N GLY A 130 -1.04 -10.87 -9.01
CA GLY A 130 -0.64 -11.95 -9.91
C GLY A 130 0.52 -11.55 -10.81
N TRP A 131 0.41 -10.39 -11.47
CA TRP A 131 1.47 -9.87 -12.33
C TRP A 131 2.77 -9.59 -11.56
N LEU A 132 2.68 -8.89 -10.43
CA LEU A 132 3.87 -8.55 -9.63
C LEU A 132 4.63 -9.79 -9.21
N HIS A 133 3.97 -10.79 -8.64
CA HIS A 133 4.63 -11.91 -7.99
C HIS A 133 4.89 -13.11 -8.91
N TYR A 134 4.11 -13.28 -9.99
CA TYR A 134 4.19 -14.43 -10.90
C TYR A 134 4.31 -14.05 -12.38
N GLY A 135 3.95 -12.80 -12.74
CA GLY A 135 4.05 -12.27 -14.11
C GLY A 135 5.37 -11.53 -14.41
N GLY A 136 6.33 -11.53 -13.47
CA GLY A 136 7.63 -10.87 -13.65
C GLY A 136 7.69 -9.40 -13.18
N GLY A 137 6.59 -8.82 -12.71
CA GLY A 137 6.51 -7.42 -12.33
C GLY A 137 7.52 -6.99 -11.26
N MET A 138 7.75 -7.82 -10.22
CA MET A 138 8.73 -7.51 -9.18
C MET A 138 10.18 -7.41 -9.70
N ALA A 139 10.55 -8.21 -10.70
CA ALA A 139 11.88 -8.13 -11.30
C ALA A 139 12.07 -6.82 -12.07
N LEU A 140 11.04 -6.41 -12.84
CA LEU A 140 11.02 -5.14 -13.56
C LEU A 140 11.03 -3.94 -12.61
N TRP A 141 10.34 -4.03 -11.49
CA TRP A 141 10.32 -2.96 -10.49
C TRP A 141 11.69 -2.80 -9.80
N ARG A 142 12.33 -3.91 -9.44
CA ARG A 142 13.69 -3.90 -8.90
C ARG A 142 14.70 -3.32 -9.89
N GLU A 143 14.59 -3.67 -11.18
CA GLU A 143 15.43 -3.09 -12.23
C GLU A 143 15.25 -1.57 -12.33
N LEU A 144 14.00 -1.07 -12.32
CA LEU A 144 13.70 0.36 -12.33
C LEU A 144 14.33 1.09 -11.15
N TYR A 145 14.31 0.48 -9.94
CA TYR A 145 14.74 1.12 -8.71
C TYR A 145 16.24 0.97 -8.41
N GLU A 146 16.93 0.11 -9.16
CA GLU A 146 18.38 -0.12 -8.98
C GLU A 146 19.22 1.16 -9.05
N PRO A 147 19.04 2.08 -10.03
CA PRO A 147 19.82 3.33 -10.09
C PRO A 147 19.57 4.28 -8.92
N PHE A 148 18.45 4.11 -8.22
CA PHE A 148 18.06 4.94 -7.08
C PHE A 148 18.48 4.39 -5.73
N ASN A 149 19.26 3.29 -5.70
CA ASN A 149 19.68 2.64 -4.45
C ASN A 149 18.50 2.18 -3.59
N LEU A 150 17.43 1.70 -4.21
CA LEU A 150 16.19 1.29 -3.57
C LEU A 150 15.83 -0.17 -3.89
N ILE A 151 15.18 -0.82 -2.93
CA ILE A 151 14.51 -2.11 -3.09
C ILE A 151 13.01 -1.86 -2.91
N PRO A 152 12.18 -2.02 -3.96
CA PRO A 152 10.74 -1.92 -3.85
C PRO A 152 10.12 -3.24 -3.42
N LEU A 153 9.08 -3.15 -2.60
CA LEU A 153 8.23 -4.26 -2.19
C LEU A 153 6.77 -3.83 -2.26
N ALA A 154 5.88 -4.70 -2.73
CA ALA A 154 4.45 -4.47 -2.64
C ALA A 154 3.99 -4.62 -1.18
N ALA A 155 3.40 -3.57 -0.60
CA ALA A 155 3.02 -3.53 0.81
C ALA A 155 1.72 -2.76 1.04
N GLY A 156 0.76 -2.93 0.16
CA GLY A 156 -0.60 -2.44 0.25
C GLY A 156 -1.30 -2.48 -1.10
N ASN A 157 -2.62 -2.64 -1.05
CA ASN A 157 -3.50 -2.46 -2.20
C ASN A 157 -4.86 -1.99 -1.70
N THR A 158 -5.45 -1.00 -2.37
CA THR A 158 -6.72 -0.42 -1.93
C THR A 158 -7.95 -1.12 -2.53
N GLY A 159 -7.74 -2.02 -3.49
CA GLY A 159 -8.83 -2.47 -4.36
C GLY A 159 -9.26 -1.41 -5.35
N VAL A 160 -10.39 -1.63 -6.04
CA VAL A 160 -10.95 -0.65 -6.96
C VAL A 160 -11.37 0.59 -6.18
N GLN A 161 -10.87 1.74 -6.60
CA GLN A 161 -11.20 3.02 -5.96
C GLN A 161 -12.49 3.64 -6.50
N MET A 162 -12.87 4.80 -5.96
CA MET A 162 -13.91 5.67 -6.50
C MET A 162 -13.31 6.70 -7.46
N ALA A 163 -14.11 7.19 -8.42
CA ALA A 163 -13.65 8.22 -9.36
C ALA A 163 -13.39 9.57 -8.69
N GLY A 164 -14.00 9.81 -7.53
CA GLY A 164 -13.70 10.96 -6.67
C GLY A 164 -14.90 11.82 -6.29
N TRP A 165 -14.59 12.90 -5.63
CA TRP A 165 -15.50 13.91 -5.10
C TRP A 165 -15.52 15.15 -5.96
N PHE A 166 -16.73 15.65 -6.25
CA PHE A 166 -16.93 16.78 -7.15
C PHE A 166 -17.90 17.80 -6.54
N ASN A 167 -17.59 19.09 -6.72
CA ASN A 167 -18.46 20.19 -6.29
C ASN A 167 -19.58 20.49 -7.28
N ARG A 168 -19.49 19.94 -8.50
CA ARG A 168 -20.51 20.05 -9.55
C ARG A 168 -20.81 18.70 -10.18
N GLU A 169 -21.94 18.62 -10.85
CA GLU A 169 -22.33 17.41 -11.57
C GLU A 169 -21.49 17.22 -12.85
N ILE A 170 -21.21 15.96 -13.16
CA ILE A 170 -20.56 15.52 -14.38
C ILE A 170 -21.57 14.69 -15.16
N ASN A 171 -22.21 15.29 -16.14
CA ASN A 171 -23.23 14.68 -16.98
C ASN A 171 -22.73 14.44 -18.41
N SER A 172 -21.60 15.05 -18.80
CA SER A 172 -21.03 15.00 -20.14
C SER A 172 -19.54 15.33 -20.14
N LEU A 173 -18.87 15.13 -21.27
CA LEU A 173 -17.48 15.54 -21.50
C LEU A 173 -17.28 17.07 -21.36
N ALA A 174 -18.32 17.85 -21.62
CA ALA A 174 -18.23 19.30 -21.51
C ALA A 174 -18.04 19.76 -20.05
N ASP A 175 -18.56 19.02 -19.08
CA ASP A 175 -18.49 19.35 -17.67
C ASP A 175 -17.09 19.17 -17.07
N LEU A 176 -16.21 18.44 -17.76
CA LEU A 176 -14.82 18.25 -17.37
C LEU A 176 -13.94 19.48 -17.69
N LYS A 177 -14.32 20.26 -18.72
CA LYS A 177 -13.50 21.38 -19.19
C LYS A 177 -13.31 22.47 -18.13
N GLY A 178 -12.06 22.82 -17.87
CA GLY A 178 -11.69 23.83 -16.89
C GLY A 178 -11.93 23.44 -15.43
N LEU A 179 -12.26 22.16 -15.17
CA LEU A 179 -12.32 21.61 -13.81
C LEU A 179 -10.92 21.55 -13.24
N LYS A 180 -10.73 22.05 -12.02
CA LYS A 180 -9.47 21.90 -11.27
C LYS A 180 -9.58 20.65 -10.40
N MET A 181 -8.80 19.62 -10.70
CA MET A 181 -8.90 18.35 -10.00
C MET A 181 -7.55 17.88 -9.47
N ARG A 182 -7.52 17.49 -8.21
CA ARG A 182 -6.39 16.71 -7.71
C ARG A 182 -6.54 15.28 -8.16
N ILE A 183 -5.58 14.82 -8.95
CA ILE A 183 -5.46 13.45 -9.41
C ILE A 183 -4.00 13.15 -9.80
N PRO A 184 -3.32 12.20 -9.14
CA PRO A 184 -1.91 11.90 -9.39
C PRO A 184 -1.71 10.95 -10.57
N GLY A 185 -0.46 10.62 -10.82
CA GLY A 185 -0.05 9.53 -11.70
C GLY A 185 -0.46 9.71 -13.16
N LEU A 186 -0.77 8.60 -13.81
CA LEU A 186 -1.24 8.56 -15.19
C LEU A 186 -2.68 9.06 -15.33
N GLY A 187 -3.52 8.93 -14.29
CA GLY A 187 -4.86 9.49 -14.29
C GLY A 187 -4.84 11.00 -14.51
N GLY A 188 -3.89 11.71 -13.88
CA GLY A 188 -3.68 13.13 -14.09
C GLY A 188 -3.27 13.49 -15.53
N GLU A 189 -2.43 12.68 -16.16
CA GLU A 189 -2.05 12.87 -17.57
C GLU A 189 -3.26 12.69 -18.51
N VAL A 190 -4.05 11.65 -18.27
CA VAL A 190 -5.23 11.34 -19.07
C VAL A 190 -6.27 12.46 -18.98
N ILE A 191 -6.67 12.84 -17.76
CA ILE A 191 -7.75 13.80 -17.58
C ILE A 191 -7.33 15.23 -18.05
N SER A 192 -6.04 15.55 -18.00
CA SER A 192 -5.51 16.81 -18.52
C SER A 192 -5.73 16.93 -20.03
N ARG A 193 -5.66 15.82 -20.80
CA ARG A 193 -5.95 15.81 -22.24
C ARG A 193 -7.42 16.10 -22.55
N MET A 194 -8.29 15.95 -21.55
CA MET A 194 -9.72 16.25 -21.66
C MET A 194 -10.09 17.67 -21.20
N GLY A 195 -9.07 18.50 -20.90
CA GLY A 195 -9.24 19.90 -20.53
C GLY A 195 -9.46 20.14 -19.05
N VAL A 196 -9.13 19.16 -18.18
CA VAL A 196 -9.06 19.33 -16.73
C VAL A 196 -7.70 19.89 -16.33
N GLU A 197 -7.66 20.82 -15.39
CA GLU A 197 -6.44 21.28 -14.74
C GLU A 197 -6.07 20.29 -13.61
N ALA A 198 -5.27 19.26 -13.94
CA ALA A 198 -4.85 18.27 -12.98
C ALA A 198 -3.66 18.76 -12.13
N VAL A 199 -3.78 18.60 -10.81
CA VAL A 199 -2.73 18.93 -9.84
C VAL A 199 -2.44 17.74 -8.93
N ASN A 200 -1.23 17.68 -8.39
CA ASN A 200 -0.85 16.68 -7.39
C ASN A 200 -0.60 17.38 -6.05
N ILE A 201 -1.52 17.20 -5.11
CA ILE A 201 -1.48 17.76 -3.75
C ILE A 201 -1.40 16.59 -2.76
N PRO A 202 -0.57 16.68 -1.70
CA PRO A 202 -0.54 15.67 -0.63
C PRO A 202 -1.91 15.46 0.02
N GLY A 203 -2.22 14.22 0.43
CA GLY A 203 -3.52 13.86 0.99
C GLY A 203 -3.97 14.72 2.17
N GLY A 204 -3.05 15.07 3.07
CA GLY A 204 -3.35 15.90 4.23
C GLY A 204 -3.87 17.32 3.92
N ASP A 205 -3.65 17.82 2.70
CA ASP A 205 -4.02 19.18 2.28
C ASP A 205 -5.31 19.23 1.46
N LEU A 206 -5.88 18.06 1.08
CA LEU A 206 -7.00 17.98 0.15
C LEU A 206 -8.30 18.58 0.68
N TYR A 207 -8.60 18.32 1.96
CA TYR A 207 -9.81 18.89 2.57
C TYR A 207 -9.83 20.42 2.49
N ILE A 208 -8.73 21.06 2.85
CA ILE A 208 -8.60 22.52 2.80
C ILE A 208 -8.61 23.04 1.35
N ALA A 209 -7.96 22.32 0.42
CA ALA A 209 -7.94 22.69 -0.99
C ALA A 209 -9.36 22.67 -1.61
N MET A 210 -10.17 21.66 -1.28
CA MET A 210 -11.58 21.57 -1.66
C MET A 210 -12.42 22.65 -0.98
N GLN A 211 -12.27 22.84 0.34
CA GLN A 211 -13.03 23.80 1.12
C GLN A 211 -12.81 25.26 0.65
N THR A 212 -11.60 25.60 0.28
CA THR A 212 -11.22 26.94 -0.18
C THR A 212 -11.43 27.17 -1.68
N GLY A 213 -11.83 26.15 -2.43
CA GLY A 213 -12.02 26.23 -3.89
C GLY A 213 -10.72 26.35 -4.69
N VAL A 214 -9.58 25.96 -4.10
CA VAL A 214 -8.31 25.81 -4.84
C VAL A 214 -8.43 24.70 -5.88
N ILE A 215 -9.20 23.64 -5.54
CA ILE A 215 -9.62 22.60 -6.45
C ILE A 215 -11.14 22.40 -6.40
N ASP A 216 -11.74 21.98 -7.51
CA ASP A 216 -13.18 21.72 -7.68
C ASP A 216 -13.51 20.25 -7.45
N ALA A 217 -12.51 19.36 -7.57
CA ALA A 217 -12.65 17.94 -7.44
C ALA A 217 -11.36 17.29 -6.90
N THR A 218 -11.52 16.15 -6.25
CA THR A 218 -10.40 15.31 -5.81
C THR A 218 -10.80 13.85 -5.86
N GLU A 219 -9.88 12.98 -6.28
CA GLU A 219 -9.93 11.57 -5.91
C GLU A 219 -9.05 11.35 -4.67
N TRP A 220 -9.28 10.22 -3.98
CA TRP A 220 -8.38 9.78 -2.92
C TRP A 220 -8.28 8.25 -2.90
N VAL A 221 -9.25 7.55 -2.31
CA VAL A 221 -9.28 6.08 -2.31
C VAL A 221 -10.72 5.58 -2.50
N GLY A 222 -11.52 5.66 -1.46
CA GLY A 222 -12.85 5.10 -1.43
C GLY A 222 -13.55 5.39 -0.10
N PRO A 223 -14.77 4.88 0.11
CA PRO A 223 -15.65 5.31 1.18
C PRO A 223 -15.02 5.34 2.57
N TYR A 224 -14.23 4.31 2.91
CA TYR A 224 -13.61 4.19 4.23
C TYR A 224 -12.59 5.30 4.53
N ASN A 225 -11.71 5.60 3.57
CA ASN A 225 -10.73 6.67 3.71
C ASN A 225 -11.36 8.05 3.54
N ASP A 226 -12.27 8.20 2.59
CA ASP A 226 -12.85 9.47 2.20
C ASP A 226 -13.78 10.01 3.29
N LEU A 227 -14.50 9.11 3.99
CA LEU A 227 -15.24 9.43 5.21
C LEU A 227 -14.31 9.97 6.31
N ALA A 228 -13.15 9.32 6.52
CA ALA A 228 -12.19 9.75 7.53
C ALA A 228 -11.56 11.12 7.22
N PHE A 229 -11.42 11.50 5.95
CA PHE A 229 -11.02 12.85 5.54
C PHE A 229 -12.14 13.88 5.65
N GLY A 230 -13.40 13.44 5.71
CA GLY A 230 -14.54 14.34 5.80
C GLY A 230 -14.90 15.02 4.48
N PHE A 231 -14.57 14.44 3.32
CA PHE A 231 -14.84 15.04 2.00
C PHE A 231 -16.31 15.31 1.76
N HIS A 232 -17.22 14.55 2.38
CA HIS A 232 -18.65 14.78 2.37
C HIS A 232 -19.09 16.17 2.91
N GLN A 233 -18.23 16.85 3.68
CA GLN A 233 -18.50 18.20 4.20
C GLN A 233 -18.16 19.30 3.19
N VAL A 234 -17.35 18.99 2.17
CA VAL A 234 -16.82 19.95 1.20
C VAL A 234 -17.16 19.63 -0.24
N ALA A 235 -17.76 18.45 -0.51
CA ALA A 235 -18.25 18.05 -1.82
C ALA A 235 -19.52 17.20 -1.67
N LYS A 236 -20.42 17.29 -2.66
CA LYS A 236 -21.72 16.61 -2.62
C LYS A 236 -21.77 15.35 -3.46
N TYR A 237 -21.12 15.37 -4.61
CA TYR A 237 -21.20 14.31 -5.62
C TYR A 237 -20.01 13.37 -5.50
N TYR A 238 -20.29 12.07 -5.41
CA TYR A 238 -19.28 11.02 -5.28
C TYR A 238 -19.41 10.04 -6.43
N TYR A 239 -18.46 10.08 -7.36
CA TYR A 239 -18.53 9.35 -8.62
C TYR A 239 -17.81 8.02 -8.60
N TYR A 240 -18.30 7.07 -9.40
CA TYR A 240 -17.69 5.76 -9.67
C TYR A 240 -17.82 5.40 -11.17
N PRO A 241 -17.07 4.38 -11.66
CA PRO A 241 -15.98 3.63 -11.00
C PRO A 241 -14.67 4.43 -10.97
N GLY A 242 -13.74 3.97 -10.12
CA GLY A 242 -12.38 4.49 -10.07
C GLY A 242 -11.55 4.04 -11.26
N TRP A 243 -11.87 4.55 -12.44
CA TRP A 243 -11.27 4.21 -13.73
C TRP A 243 -9.75 4.36 -13.75
N HIS A 244 -9.23 5.29 -12.99
CA HIS A 244 -7.82 5.64 -12.89
C HIS A 244 -7.03 4.71 -11.97
N GLU A 245 -7.68 4.11 -10.97
CA GLU A 245 -7.05 3.25 -9.96
C GLU A 245 -7.88 1.98 -9.68
N PRO A 246 -7.87 1.00 -10.61
CA PRO A 246 -8.63 -0.24 -10.44
C PRO A 246 -8.04 -1.21 -9.42
N GLY A 247 -6.76 -1.05 -9.04
CA GLY A 247 -6.08 -1.91 -8.08
C GLY A 247 -4.70 -1.39 -7.74
N PRO A 248 -4.58 -0.16 -7.19
CA PRO A 248 -3.28 0.45 -6.97
C PRO A 248 -2.50 -0.29 -5.89
N THR A 249 -1.29 -0.69 -6.24
CA THR A 249 -0.32 -1.23 -5.29
C THR A 249 0.41 -0.09 -4.61
N LEU A 250 0.51 -0.19 -3.28
CA LEU A 250 1.34 0.71 -2.50
C LEU A 250 2.69 0.07 -2.23
N GLU A 251 3.71 0.91 -2.24
CA GLU A 251 5.08 0.45 -2.11
C GLU A 251 5.64 0.64 -0.71
N LEU A 252 6.40 -0.34 -0.28
CA LEU A 252 7.43 -0.19 0.73
C LEU A 252 8.76 -0.09 -0.01
N MET A 253 9.43 1.04 0.05
CA MET A 253 10.78 1.18 -0.47
C MET A 253 11.79 1.06 0.67
N VAL A 254 12.87 0.32 0.44
CA VAL A 254 13.94 0.12 1.41
C VAL A 254 15.24 0.59 0.79
N ASN A 255 16.04 1.35 1.53
CA ASN A 255 17.41 1.69 1.12
C ASN A 255 18.21 0.40 0.93
N LYS A 256 18.83 0.22 -0.25
CA LYS A 256 19.52 -1.02 -0.63
C LYS A 256 20.68 -1.36 0.32
N GLN A 257 21.45 -0.37 0.77
CA GLN A 257 22.55 -0.59 1.69
C GLN A 257 22.06 -0.99 3.07
N ALA A 258 20.99 -0.33 3.56
CA ALA A 258 20.34 -0.71 4.80
C ALA A 258 19.84 -2.14 4.76
N PHE A 259 19.13 -2.51 3.68
CA PHE A 259 18.62 -3.87 3.47
C PHE A 259 19.72 -4.92 3.44
N SER A 260 20.79 -4.67 2.67
CA SER A 260 21.94 -5.58 2.57
C SER A 260 22.75 -5.70 3.86
N SER A 261 22.58 -4.78 4.81
CA SER A 261 23.22 -4.84 6.14
C SER A 261 22.52 -5.80 7.11
N LEU A 262 21.28 -6.20 6.79
CA LEU A 262 20.53 -7.18 7.56
C LEU A 262 21.03 -8.60 7.26
N PRO A 263 21.02 -9.51 8.23
CA PRO A 263 21.18 -10.94 7.96
C PRO A 263 20.00 -11.49 7.16
N ASP A 264 20.24 -12.57 6.44
CA ASP A 264 19.29 -13.15 5.48
C ASP A 264 17.90 -13.44 6.06
N ASP A 265 17.83 -13.86 7.30
CA ASP A 265 16.58 -14.14 7.99
C ASP A 265 15.76 -12.87 8.25
N LEU A 266 16.41 -11.74 8.56
CA LEU A 266 15.72 -10.46 8.72
C LEU A 266 15.31 -9.86 7.36
N GLN A 267 16.10 -10.08 6.30
CA GLN A 267 15.69 -9.71 4.94
C GLN A 267 14.42 -10.47 4.54
N ALA A 268 14.40 -11.79 4.76
CA ALA A 268 13.23 -12.62 4.49
C ALA A 268 12.00 -12.19 5.30
N ILE A 269 12.18 -11.76 6.57
CA ILE A 269 11.11 -11.23 7.40
C ILE A 269 10.54 -9.93 6.81
N VAL A 270 11.38 -9.01 6.34
CA VAL A 270 10.94 -7.76 5.71
C VAL A 270 10.12 -8.05 4.45
N GLU A 271 10.62 -8.93 3.57
CA GLU A 271 9.92 -9.32 2.33
C GLU A 271 8.59 -10.05 2.64
N GLY A 272 8.59 -10.97 3.59
CA GLY A 272 7.40 -11.70 4.01
C GLY A 272 6.35 -10.81 4.65
N ALA A 273 6.77 -9.91 5.54
CA ALA A 273 5.89 -8.94 6.17
C ALA A 273 5.26 -7.98 5.15
N ALA A 274 6.01 -7.51 4.16
CA ALA A 274 5.47 -6.67 3.08
C ALA A 274 4.32 -7.38 2.34
N ARG A 275 4.50 -8.66 1.99
CA ARG A 275 3.43 -9.45 1.34
C ARG A 275 2.20 -9.63 2.22
N VAL A 276 2.38 -9.85 3.52
CA VAL A 276 1.26 -9.94 4.47
C VAL A 276 0.50 -8.63 4.53
N ILE A 277 1.20 -7.51 4.66
CA ILE A 277 0.57 -6.18 4.74
C ILE A 277 -0.12 -5.79 3.43
N ASN A 278 0.42 -6.22 2.26
CA ASN A 278 -0.24 -6.01 0.99
C ASN A 278 -1.64 -6.64 0.94
N GLN A 279 -1.79 -7.84 1.48
CA GLN A 279 -3.08 -8.51 1.58
C GLN A 279 -3.95 -7.93 2.70
N ASP A 280 -3.37 -7.68 3.88
CA ASP A 280 -4.08 -7.15 5.06
C ASP A 280 -4.79 -5.82 4.75
N MET A 281 -4.12 -4.92 4.02
CA MET A 281 -4.72 -3.66 3.59
C MET A 281 -5.94 -3.89 2.67
N LEU A 282 -5.83 -4.77 1.69
CA LEU A 282 -6.93 -5.09 0.77
C LEU A 282 -8.13 -5.67 1.52
N ASP A 283 -7.88 -6.53 2.49
CA ASP A 283 -8.91 -7.14 3.32
C ASP A 283 -9.61 -6.08 4.21
N ASP A 284 -8.85 -5.14 4.80
CA ASP A 284 -9.39 -4.03 5.59
C ASP A 284 -10.32 -3.14 4.75
N TYR A 285 -9.90 -2.73 3.56
CA TYR A 285 -10.73 -1.96 2.63
C TYR A 285 -11.98 -2.72 2.19
N THR A 286 -11.82 -3.99 1.83
CA THR A 286 -12.94 -4.85 1.41
C THR A 286 -13.99 -4.98 2.53
N ALA A 287 -13.54 -5.11 3.77
CA ALA A 287 -14.43 -5.26 4.92
C ALA A 287 -15.15 -3.94 5.27
N ARG A 288 -14.49 -2.78 5.12
CA ARG A 288 -14.98 -1.52 5.70
C ARG A 288 -15.64 -0.57 4.70
N ASN A 289 -15.28 -0.63 3.42
CA ASN A 289 -15.81 0.31 2.41
C ASN A 289 -17.34 0.32 2.34
N ASN A 290 -17.99 -0.85 2.45
CA ASN A 290 -19.45 -0.92 2.36
C ASN A 290 -20.14 -0.20 3.54
N GLY A 291 -19.65 -0.39 4.77
CA GLY A 291 -20.18 0.30 5.94
C GLY A 291 -20.00 1.82 5.87
N ALA A 292 -18.81 2.26 5.44
CA ALA A 292 -18.51 3.67 5.25
C ALA A 292 -19.34 4.30 4.11
N LEU A 293 -19.57 3.58 3.00
CA LEU A 293 -20.46 4.05 1.93
C LEU A 293 -21.89 4.24 2.42
N LYS A 294 -22.39 3.29 3.21
CA LYS A 294 -23.72 3.40 3.79
C LYS A 294 -23.85 4.63 4.70
N GLU A 295 -22.84 4.87 5.53
CA GLU A 295 -22.79 6.06 6.41
C GLU A 295 -22.76 7.37 5.60
N LEU A 296 -21.93 7.45 4.55
CA LEU A 296 -21.86 8.61 3.65
C LEU A 296 -23.23 8.92 3.01
N VAL A 297 -23.95 7.89 2.55
CA VAL A 297 -25.26 8.08 1.91
C VAL A 297 -26.36 8.36 2.92
N GLU A 298 -26.51 7.52 3.95
CA GLU A 298 -27.67 7.59 4.87
C GLU A 298 -27.55 8.70 5.93
N SER A 299 -26.31 8.95 6.41
CA SER A 299 -26.09 9.91 7.50
C SER A 299 -25.64 11.29 6.99
N HIS A 300 -24.94 11.33 5.84
CA HIS A 300 -24.38 12.58 5.32
C HIS A 300 -25.01 13.05 4.00
N GLY A 301 -25.93 12.28 3.41
CA GLY A 301 -26.69 12.65 2.22
C GLY A 301 -25.84 12.78 0.95
N VAL A 302 -24.73 12.03 0.89
CA VAL A 302 -23.84 12.01 -0.29
C VAL A 302 -24.56 11.41 -1.50
N GLU A 303 -24.48 12.06 -2.65
CA GLU A 303 -25.03 11.57 -3.90
C GLU A 303 -23.98 10.73 -4.64
N VAL A 304 -24.14 9.42 -4.60
CA VAL A 304 -23.28 8.47 -5.31
C VAL A 304 -23.80 8.31 -6.75
N ARG A 305 -22.93 8.57 -7.75
CA ARG A 305 -23.32 8.62 -9.15
C ARG A 305 -22.33 7.87 -10.06
N PRO A 306 -22.80 7.17 -11.09
CA PRO A 306 -21.92 6.67 -12.14
C PRO A 306 -21.39 7.82 -12.98
N LEU A 307 -20.13 7.71 -13.44
CA LEU A 307 -19.67 8.53 -14.55
C LEU A 307 -20.45 8.12 -15.83
N PRO A 308 -20.81 9.08 -16.69
CA PRO A 308 -21.45 8.75 -17.97
C PRO A 308 -20.58 7.82 -18.83
N ASP A 309 -21.22 6.89 -19.55
CA ASP A 309 -20.51 5.95 -20.43
C ASP A 309 -19.66 6.64 -21.48
N GLU A 310 -20.14 7.78 -22.04
CA GLU A 310 -19.35 8.56 -23.00
C GLU A 310 -18.07 9.14 -22.39
N VAL A 311 -18.11 9.51 -21.10
CA VAL A 311 -16.95 10.01 -20.37
C VAL A 311 -15.95 8.86 -20.14
N LEU A 312 -16.44 7.70 -19.68
CA LEU A 312 -15.60 6.51 -19.50
C LEU A 312 -14.96 6.03 -20.80
N ALA A 313 -15.73 6.02 -21.90
CA ALA A 313 -15.21 5.62 -23.21
C ALA A 313 -14.10 6.56 -23.70
N GLU A 314 -14.28 7.86 -23.54
CA GLU A 314 -13.25 8.84 -23.94
C GLU A 314 -12.02 8.79 -23.02
N LEU A 315 -12.21 8.63 -21.70
CA LEU A 315 -11.10 8.40 -20.76
C LEU A 315 -10.27 7.17 -21.12
N ASN A 316 -10.93 6.08 -21.51
CA ASN A 316 -10.24 4.85 -21.94
C ASN A 316 -9.44 5.07 -23.23
N ARG A 317 -10.05 5.70 -24.23
CA ARG A 317 -9.39 6.03 -25.50
C ARG A 317 -8.17 6.95 -25.30
N VAL A 318 -8.30 7.97 -24.45
CA VAL A 318 -7.20 8.89 -24.15
C VAL A 318 -6.11 8.18 -23.33
N THR A 319 -6.48 7.23 -22.47
CA THR A 319 -5.52 6.39 -21.75
C THR A 319 -4.60 5.66 -22.70
N ASP A 320 -5.13 4.98 -23.71
CA ASP A 320 -4.32 4.26 -24.70
C ASP A 320 -3.34 5.20 -25.42
N GLN A 321 -3.81 6.41 -25.80
CA GLN A 321 -2.94 7.41 -26.43
C GLN A 321 -1.79 7.86 -25.51
N VAL A 322 -2.08 8.15 -24.24
CA VAL A 322 -1.05 8.58 -23.27
C VAL A 322 -0.01 7.49 -23.06
N LEU A 323 -0.46 6.26 -22.89
CA LEU A 323 0.43 5.11 -22.68
C LEU A 323 1.33 4.86 -23.90
N GLU A 324 0.78 4.92 -25.11
CA GLU A 324 1.54 4.75 -26.35
C GLU A 324 2.56 5.89 -26.53
N GLU A 325 2.18 7.14 -26.29
CA GLU A 325 3.10 8.29 -26.39
C GLU A 325 4.28 8.17 -25.42
N ILE A 326 4.07 7.71 -24.18
CA ILE A 326 5.13 7.51 -23.20
C ILE A 326 6.00 6.32 -23.60
N ALA A 327 5.38 5.21 -23.99
CA ALA A 327 6.08 3.99 -24.43
C ALA A 327 7.01 4.24 -25.64
N ASN A 328 6.61 5.15 -26.55
CA ASN A 328 7.44 5.53 -27.69
C ASN A 328 8.66 6.37 -27.31
N LYS A 329 8.69 6.98 -26.12
CA LYS A 329 9.79 7.85 -25.63
C LYS A 329 10.68 7.16 -24.60
N ASP A 330 10.16 6.19 -23.87
CA ASP A 330 10.86 5.49 -22.78
C ASP A 330 10.86 3.98 -23.00
N PRO A 331 12.01 3.38 -23.37
CA PRO A 331 12.10 1.94 -23.62
C PRO A 331 11.80 1.07 -22.39
N LEU A 332 12.10 1.54 -21.18
CA LEU A 332 11.79 0.81 -19.95
C LEU A 332 10.28 0.83 -19.67
N PHE A 333 9.66 2.01 -19.81
CA PHE A 333 8.20 2.14 -19.73
C PHE A 333 7.51 1.18 -20.71
N LYS A 334 7.95 1.19 -21.97
CA LYS A 334 7.40 0.30 -23.01
C LYS A 334 7.47 -1.16 -22.58
N ARG A 335 8.63 -1.64 -22.12
CA ARG A 335 8.82 -3.04 -21.73
C ARG A 335 7.93 -3.42 -20.54
N VAL A 336 7.83 -2.56 -19.51
CA VAL A 336 6.98 -2.79 -18.34
C VAL A 336 5.50 -2.79 -18.75
N TYR A 337 5.09 -1.81 -19.56
CA TYR A 337 3.71 -1.71 -20.06
C TYR A 337 3.32 -2.92 -20.91
N GLU A 338 4.17 -3.35 -21.85
CA GLU A 338 3.92 -4.54 -22.67
C GLU A 338 3.78 -5.81 -21.81
N SER A 339 4.65 -5.98 -20.80
CA SER A 339 4.54 -7.09 -19.84
C SER A 339 3.20 -7.08 -19.09
N GLN A 340 2.80 -5.92 -18.58
CA GLN A 340 1.55 -5.79 -17.83
C GLN A 340 0.32 -6.00 -18.72
N ASN A 341 0.35 -5.46 -19.96
CA ASN A 341 -0.75 -5.59 -20.91
C ASN A 341 -0.92 -7.04 -21.43
N ALA A 342 0.19 -7.74 -21.66
CA ALA A 342 0.15 -9.16 -22.03
C ALA A 342 -0.47 -10.00 -20.90
N PHE A 343 -0.10 -9.72 -19.63
CA PHE A 343 -0.71 -10.37 -18.48
C PHE A 343 -2.20 -10.06 -18.37
N LYS A 344 -2.59 -8.78 -18.50
CA LYS A 344 -3.98 -8.33 -18.47
C LYS A 344 -4.83 -9.08 -19.49
N THR A 345 -4.37 -9.16 -20.75
CA THR A 345 -5.11 -9.85 -21.82
C THR A 345 -5.35 -11.32 -21.46
N GLY A 346 -4.34 -12.02 -20.96
CA GLY A 346 -4.48 -13.43 -20.59
C GLY A 346 -5.43 -13.66 -19.42
N VAL A 347 -5.35 -12.83 -18.35
CA VAL A 347 -6.19 -13.01 -17.17
C VAL A 347 -7.63 -12.60 -17.40
N MET A 348 -7.89 -11.59 -18.22
CA MET A 348 -9.26 -11.15 -18.55
C MET A 348 -10.09 -12.25 -19.21
N ASP A 349 -9.52 -13.07 -20.08
CA ASP A 349 -10.25 -14.18 -20.72
C ASP A 349 -10.72 -15.21 -19.68
N TYR A 350 -9.93 -15.47 -18.66
CA TYR A 350 -10.34 -16.33 -17.57
C TYR A 350 -11.37 -15.65 -16.65
N HIS A 351 -11.16 -14.38 -16.31
CA HIS A 351 -12.06 -13.64 -15.42
C HIS A 351 -13.47 -13.48 -15.96
N LYS A 352 -13.64 -13.42 -17.29
CA LYS A 352 -14.98 -13.44 -17.93
C LYS A 352 -15.80 -14.68 -17.58
N ILE A 353 -15.16 -15.83 -17.45
CA ILE A 353 -15.82 -17.11 -17.17
C ILE A 353 -15.74 -17.54 -15.68
N SER A 354 -14.95 -16.84 -14.88
CA SER A 354 -14.83 -17.05 -13.43
C SER A 354 -15.50 -15.92 -12.65
N GLU A 355 -14.76 -14.91 -12.22
CA GLU A 355 -15.25 -13.87 -11.31
C GLU A 355 -16.45 -13.11 -11.88
N GLU A 356 -16.39 -12.66 -13.13
CA GLU A 356 -17.49 -11.91 -13.77
C GLU A 356 -18.74 -12.78 -13.91
N ALA A 357 -18.59 -14.01 -14.40
CA ALA A 357 -19.70 -14.94 -14.51
C ALA A 357 -20.30 -15.27 -13.14
N TYR A 358 -19.45 -15.44 -12.09
CA TYR A 358 -19.92 -15.70 -10.74
C TYR A 358 -20.66 -14.49 -10.16
N TYR A 359 -20.17 -13.27 -10.33
CA TYR A 359 -20.87 -12.06 -9.85
C TYR A 359 -22.26 -11.94 -10.48
N ARG A 360 -22.39 -12.21 -11.77
CA ARG A 360 -23.70 -12.25 -12.42
C ARG A 360 -24.59 -13.39 -11.90
N ALA A 361 -24.02 -14.59 -11.72
CA ALA A 361 -24.77 -15.75 -11.29
C ALA A 361 -25.37 -15.61 -9.87
N ARG A 362 -24.63 -15.01 -8.92
CA ARG A 362 -25.12 -14.82 -7.53
C ARG A 362 -26.24 -13.78 -7.41
N GLU A 363 -26.47 -12.96 -8.44
CA GLU A 363 -27.56 -11.98 -8.50
C GLU A 363 -28.85 -12.55 -9.12
N LEU A 364 -28.76 -13.73 -9.76
CA LEU A 364 -29.94 -14.44 -10.29
C LEU A 364 -30.76 -14.99 -9.11
N LYS A 365 -32.00 -14.50 -8.97
CA LYS A 365 -32.97 -14.94 -7.96
C LYS A 365 -34.20 -15.52 -8.62
#